data_09f1ddedd9f41c993ee5a07c9b81399e
#
_entry.id   09f1ddedd9f41c993ee5a07c9b81399e
#
_cell.length_a   1.000
_cell.length_b   1.000
_cell.length_c   1.000
_cell.angle_alpha   90.00
_cell.angle_beta   90.00
_cell.angle_gamma   90.00
#
_symmetry.space_group_name_H-M   'P 1'
#
loop_
_entity.id
_entity.type
_entity.pdbx_description
1 polymer ?
#
loop_
_entity_poly.entity_id
_entity_poly.type
_entity_poly.pdbx_seq_one_letter_code
_entity_poly.pdbx_strand_id
1 'polypeptide(L)'
;GINNARQFIIDHAVEEGYDKIIILDDDLKFNRRESPEHSRLRKTRQPEMVELWEKMEGLLDGYHHVGLSPRQMNDKHWPHTVQYGMRQNAVHGITPRILHKHNIRYDSMQLMEDYYVTLKLFLKGIGNAVIVDWTWDQRGASGAKGGCSTYRNAELQEQQARKLSEEFPDHVKLVEKTTKTGWEGMKTR
;
A
#
# COMPACT_ATOMS: atom_id res chain seq x y z
N GLY A 1 13.13 -9.90 3.56
CA GLY A 1 12.37 -8.68 3.85
C GLY A 1 10.92 -8.78 3.37
N ILE A 2 10.10 -7.78 3.65
CA ILE A 2 8.68 -7.78 3.28
C ILE A 2 8.48 -7.86 1.76
N ASN A 3 9.38 -7.26 0.99
CA ASN A 3 9.40 -7.31 -0.47
C ASN A 3 9.47 -8.76 -0.99
N ASN A 4 10.37 -9.57 -0.43
CA ASN A 4 10.52 -10.98 -0.81
C ASN A 4 9.30 -11.80 -0.36
N ALA A 5 8.75 -11.52 0.82
CA ALA A 5 7.55 -12.20 1.30
C ALA A 5 6.34 -11.90 0.39
N ARG A 6 6.14 -10.62 0.03
CA ARG A 6 5.08 -10.24 -0.91
C ARG A 6 5.27 -10.86 -2.28
N GLN A 7 6.52 -10.91 -2.79
CA GLN A 7 6.80 -11.56 -4.06
C GLN A 7 6.50 -13.06 -4.01
N PHE A 8 6.93 -13.75 -2.95
CA PHE A 8 6.62 -15.17 -2.76
C PHE A 8 5.10 -15.43 -2.76
N ILE A 9 4.32 -14.58 -2.08
CA ILE A 9 2.84 -14.69 -2.07
C ILE A 9 2.28 -14.53 -3.49
N ILE A 10 2.79 -13.59 -4.30
CA ILE A 10 2.35 -13.39 -5.68
C ILE A 10 2.68 -14.63 -6.53
N ASP A 11 3.93 -15.11 -6.47
CA ASP A 11 4.38 -16.26 -7.27
C ASP A 11 3.56 -17.51 -6.91
N HIS A 12 3.36 -17.79 -5.61
CA HIS A 12 2.53 -18.88 -5.13
C HIS A 12 1.06 -18.75 -5.58
N ALA A 13 0.49 -17.53 -5.50
CA ALA A 13 -0.89 -17.32 -5.94
C ALA A 13 -1.08 -17.56 -7.44
N VAL A 14 -0.07 -17.27 -8.26
CA VAL A 14 -0.09 -17.59 -9.70
C VAL A 14 0.00 -19.09 -9.93
N GLU A 15 0.87 -19.79 -9.20
CA GLU A 15 1.06 -21.25 -9.29
C GLU A 15 -0.22 -22.01 -8.90
N GLU A 16 -0.87 -21.59 -7.81
CA GLU A 16 -2.13 -22.18 -7.33
C GLU A 16 -3.36 -21.72 -8.12
N GLY A 17 -3.22 -20.79 -9.03
CA GLY A 17 -4.28 -20.31 -9.91
C GLY A 17 -5.29 -19.37 -9.26
N TYR A 18 -4.93 -18.69 -8.17
CA TYR A 18 -5.78 -17.68 -7.56
C TYR A 18 -5.94 -16.46 -8.48
N ASP A 19 -7.18 -16.08 -8.75
CA ASP A 19 -7.48 -14.91 -9.58
C ASP A 19 -7.32 -13.60 -8.81
N LYS A 20 -7.62 -13.61 -7.52
CA LYS A 20 -7.56 -12.44 -6.61
C LYS A 20 -6.97 -12.85 -5.28
N ILE A 21 -6.14 -11.99 -4.71
CA ILE A 21 -5.61 -12.15 -3.35
C ILE A 21 -5.66 -10.81 -2.61
N ILE A 22 -5.67 -10.88 -1.29
CA ILE A 22 -5.50 -9.72 -0.42
C ILE A 22 -4.31 -9.99 0.50
N ILE A 23 -3.28 -9.15 0.41
CA ILE A 23 -2.09 -9.20 1.26
C ILE A 23 -2.25 -8.16 2.36
N LEU A 24 -2.04 -8.58 3.60
CA LEU A 24 -2.16 -7.74 4.79
C LEU A 24 -0.88 -7.79 5.61
N ASP A 25 -0.48 -6.65 6.19
CA ASP A 25 0.50 -6.65 7.27
C ASP A 25 -0.16 -7.22 8.55
N ASP A 26 0.61 -7.81 9.46
CA ASP A 26 0.12 -8.62 10.59
C ASP A 26 -0.31 -7.83 11.83
N ASP A 27 -0.02 -6.53 11.89
CA ASP A 27 -0.27 -5.66 13.05
C ASP A 27 -1.34 -4.57 12.80
N LEU A 28 -2.20 -4.77 11.81
CA LEU A 28 -3.19 -3.80 11.39
C LEU A 28 -4.40 -3.71 12.32
N LYS A 29 -4.93 -2.50 12.43
CA LYS A 29 -6.23 -2.19 13.02
C LYS A 29 -7.08 -1.50 11.97
N PHE A 30 -8.33 -1.92 11.87
CA PHE A 30 -9.26 -1.37 10.89
C PHE A 30 -10.24 -0.40 11.55
N ASN A 31 -10.52 0.69 10.85
CA ASN A 31 -11.52 1.67 11.24
C ASN A 31 -12.47 1.90 10.08
N ARG A 32 -13.70 2.25 10.40
CA ARG A 32 -14.77 2.57 9.44
C ARG A 32 -15.27 3.98 9.70
N ARG A 33 -15.61 4.69 8.65
CA ARG A 33 -16.28 5.99 8.74
C ARG A 33 -17.71 5.79 9.26
N GLU A 34 -18.13 6.62 10.20
CA GLU A 34 -19.47 6.49 10.81
C GLU A 34 -20.56 6.84 9.81
N SER A 35 -20.36 7.88 9.02
CA SER A 35 -21.26 8.27 7.94
C SER A 35 -20.48 9.00 6.83
N PRO A 36 -21.03 9.06 5.60
CA PRO A 36 -20.38 9.78 4.48
C PRO A 36 -20.19 11.28 4.75
N GLU A 37 -21.05 11.88 5.60
CA GLU A 37 -21.00 13.31 5.89
C GLU A 37 -19.96 13.67 6.96
N HIS A 38 -19.41 12.69 7.67
CA HIS A 38 -18.48 12.93 8.78
C HIS A 38 -17.07 12.42 8.51
N SER A 39 -16.09 13.18 8.97
CA SER A 39 -14.68 12.74 8.96
C SER A 39 -14.36 11.69 10.04
N ARG A 40 -15.29 11.49 10.99
CA ARG A 40 -15.06 10.63 12.15
C ARG A 40 -14.94 9.17 11.76
N LEU A 41 -13.85 8.55 12.24
CA LEU A 41 -13.54 7.14 12.09
C LEU A 41 -13.74 6.44 13.43
N ARG A 42 -14.43 5.33 13.44
CA ARG A 42 -14.58 4.43 14.58
C ARG A 42 -13.91 3.08 14.31
N LYS A 43 -13.57 2.36 15.35
CA LYS A 43 -13.05 0.99 15.22
C LYS A 43 -14.07 0.12 14.50
N THR A 44 -13.60 -0.66 13.53
CA THR A 44 -14.41 -1.65 12.82
C THR A 44 -14.85 -2.78 13.74
N ARG A 45 -16.07 -3.26 13.59
CA ARG A 45 -16.60 -4.44 14.24
C ARG A 45 -16.32 -5.68 13.39
N GLN A 46 -16.21 -6.84 14.04
CA GLN A 46 -15.89 -8.09 13.32
C GLN A 46 -16.86 -8.42 12.17
N PRO A 47 -18.20 -8.31 12.30
CA PRO A 47 -19.10 -8.57 11.17
C PRO A 47 -18.88 -7.63 9.98
N GLU A 48 -18.48 -6.39 10.24
CA GLU A 48 -18.23 -5.39 9.19
C GLU A 48 -16.97 -5.70 8.36
N MET A 49 -16.08 -6.54 8.85
CA MET A 49 -14.90 -6.97 8.09
C MET A 49 -15.29 -7.76 6.84
N VAL A 50 -16.39 -8.51 6.90
CA VAL A 50 -16.93 -9.23 5.72
C VAL A 50 -17.31 -8.23 4.63
N GLU A 51 -18.05 -7.18 4.98
CA GLU A 51 -18.42 -6.10 4.04
C GLU A 51 -17.19 -5.47 3.38
N LEU A 52 -16.08 -5.30 4.15
CA LEU A 52 -14.85 -4.76 3.61
C LEU A 52 -14.23 -5.69 2.57
N TRP A 53 -14.14 -6.98 2.88
CA TRP A 53 -13.52 -7.95 1.97
C TRP A 53 -14.34 -8.15 0.71
N GLU A 54 -15.66 -8.22 0.82
CA GLU A 54 -16.59 -8.26 -0.33
C GLU A 54 -16.45 -7.01 -1.20
N LYS A 55 -16.32 -5.83 -0.58
CA LYS A 55 -16.09 -4.57 -1.30
C LYS A 55 -14.75 -4.57 -2.04
N MET A 56 -13.67 -5.05 -1.41
CA MET A 56 -12.36 -5.17 -2.05
C MET A 56 -12.40 -6.17 -3.22
N GLU A 57 -13.01 -7.32 -3.01
CA GLU A 57 -13.15 -8.36 -4.03
C GLU A 57 -13.96 -7.85 -5.23
N GLY A 58 -15.07 -7.17 -5.00
CA GLY A 58 -15.89 -6.56 -6.06
C GLY A 58 -15.12 -5.46 -6.83
N LEU A 59 -14.31 -4.65 -6.16
CA LEU A 59 -13.47 -3.67 -6.83
C LEU A 59 -12.37 -4.33 -7.68
N LEU A 60 -11.86 -5.50 -7.29
CA LEU A 60 -10.88 -6.25 -8.06
C LEU A 60 -11.42 -6.80 -9.40
N ASP A 61 -12.73 -6.83 -9.61
CA ASP A 61 -13.31 -7.13 -10.92
C ASP A 61 -13.06 -6.03 -11.95
N GLY A 62 -12.97 -4.78 -11.51
CA GLY A 62 -12.70 -3.63 -12.37
C GLY A 62 -11.29 -3.06 -12.27
N TYR A 63 -10.60 -3.33 -11.16
CA TYR A 63 -9.27 -2.82 -10.87
C TYR A 63 -8.36 -3.95 -10.43
N HIS A 64 -7.18 -4.04 -11.01
CA HIS A 64 -6.23 -5.10 -10.67
C HIS A 64 -5.39 -4.81 -9.42
N HIS A 65 -5.57 -3.63 -8.83
CA HIS A 65 -4.87 -3.20 -7.62
C HIS A 65 -5.82 -2.35 -6.75
N VAL A 66 -6.21 -2.88 -5.60
CA VAL A 66 -7.17 -2.27 -4.68
C VAL A 66 -6.55 -2.16 -3.30
N GLY A 67 -6.75 -1.06 -2.61
CA GLY A 67 -6.21 -0.87 -1.27
C GLY A 67 -7.13 -0.11 -0.33
N LEU A 68 -6.62 0.12 0.88
CA LEU A 68 -7.27 0.93 1.90
C LEU A 68 -6.44 2.17 2.21
N SER A 69 -7.10 3.28 2.45
CA SER A 69 -6.45 4.49 2.93
C SER A 69 -5.88 4.29 4.35
N PRO A 70 -4.65 4.76 4.63
CA PRO A 70 -4.17 4.84 5.99
C PRO A 70 -5.01 5.86 6.80
N ARG A 71 -5.24 5.59 8.08
CA ARG A 71 -5.99 6.49 8.96
C ARG A 71 -5.39 7.89 9.02
N GLN A 72 -4.07 8.00 9.05
CA GLN A 72 -3.35 9.28 9.13
C GLN A 72 -3.55 10.20 7.93
N MET A 73 -3.98 9.66 6.78
CA MET A 73 -4.26 10.43 5.55
C MET A 73 -5.77 10.58 5.30
N ASN A 74 -6.60 10.15 6.24
CA ASN A 74 -8.04 10.06 6.09
C ASN A 74 -8.80 10.84 7.18
N ASP A 75 -8.25 11.95 7.60
CA ASP A 75 -8.82 12.91 8.54
C ASP A 75 -9.77 13.92 7.88
N LYS A 76 -9.95 13.83 6.57
CA LYS A 76 -10.78 14.71 5.75
C LYS A 76 -12.13 14.09 5.45
N HIS A 77 -13.09 14.93 5.17
CA HIS A 77 -14.31 14.50 4.52
C HIS A 77 -14.03 14.09 3.07
N TRP A 78 -14.43 12.89 2.71
CA TRP A 78 -14.35 12.38 1.35
C TRP A 78 -15.77 12.26 0.78
N PRO A 79 -16.07 12.92 -0.35
CA PRO A 79 -17.41 12.86 -0.95
C PRO A 79 -17.74 11.47 -1.53
N HIS A 80 -16.74 10.63 -1.69
CA HIS A 80 -16.85 9.28 -2.25
C HIS A 80 -16.22 8.25 -1.31
N THR A 81 -16.64 7.00 -1.44
CA THR A 81 -16.11 5.87 -0.64
C THR A 81 -14.86 5.23 -1.27
N VAL A 82 -14.54 5.59 -2.51
CA VAL A 82 -13.38 5.11 -3.27
C VAL A 82 -12.69 6.29 -3.95
N GLN A 83 -11.37 6.29 -3.91
CA GLN A 83 -10.49 7.20 -4.62
C GLN A 83 -9.60 6.42 -5.59
N TYR A 84 -9.10 7.11 -6.61
CA TYR A 84 -8.28 6.50 -7.66
C TYR A 84 -6.91 7.16 -7.75
N GLY A 85 -5.93 6.44 -8.29
CA GLY A 85 -4.59 6.98 -8.50
C GLY A 85 -3.83 7.28 -7.21
N MET A 86 -4.14 6.58 -6.13
CA MET A 86 -3.48 6.77 -4.83
C MET A 86 -2.42 5.70 -4.57
N ARG A 87 -1.44 6.07 -3.74
CA ARG A 87 -0.51 5.08 -3.18
C ARG A 87 -1.25 4.05 -2.33
N GLN A 88 -0.82 2.81 -2.45
CA GLN A 88 -1.21 1.72 -1.55
C GLN A 88 0.00 1.27 -0.73
N ASN A 89 -0.25 0.75 0.47
CA ASN A 89 0.77 0.19 1.35
C ASN A 89 0.18 -0.98 2.16
N ALA A 90 0.24 -1.10 3.39
CA ALA A 90 -0.11 -2.21 4.29
C ALA A 90 -1.28 -3.17 3.88
N VAL A 91 -2.19 -2.75 3.00
CA VAL A 91 -3.32 -3.56 2.51
C VAL A 91 -3.35 -3.53 0.98
N HIS A 92 -3.15 -4.68 0.36
CA HIS A 92 -3.10 -4.83 -1.10
C HIS A 92 -4.03 -5.93 -1.58
N GLY A 93 -5.14 -5.56 -2.22
CA GLY A 93 -5.89 -6.45 -3.09
C GLY A 93 -5.25 -6.45 -4.48
N ILE A 94 -4.95 -7.60 -5.02
CA ILE A 94 -4.20 -7.75 -6.27
C ILE A 94 -4.75 -8.89 -7.11
N THR A 95 -4.74 -8.69 -8.43
CA THR A 95 -4.85 -9.76 -9.43
C THR A 95 -3.44 -10.26 -9.78
N PRO A 96 -2.95 -11.39 -9.21
CA PRO A 96 -1.53 -11.79 -9.30
C PRO A 96 -1.02 -11.94 -10.73
N ARG A 97 -1.85 -12.48 -11.62
CA ARG A 97 -1.51 -12.68 -13.04
C ARG A 97 -1.17 -11.39 -13.78
N ILE A 98 -1.70 -10.23 -13.35
CA ILE A 98 -1.37 -8.93 -13.96
C ILE A 98 0.06 -8.54 -13.66
N LEU A 99 0.52 -8.74 -12.42
CA LEU A 99 1.91 -8.48 -12.07
C LEU A 99 2.85 -9.41 -12.86
N HIS A 100 2.52 -10.68 -12.91
CA HIS A 100 3.29 -11.68 -13.66
C HIS A 100 3.34 -11.36 -15.17
N LYS A 101 2.20 -11.07 -15.79
CA LYS A 101 2.09 -10.69 -17.21
C LYS A 101 2.99 -9.50 -17.59
N HIS A 102 3.13 -8.53 -16.70
CA HIS A 102 3.90 -7.32 -16.94
C HIS A 102 5.31 -7.35 -16.34
N ASN A 103 5.72 -8.50 -15.79
CA ASN A 103 7.00 -8.67 -15.07
C ASN A 103 7.23 -7.60 -14.00
N ILE A 104 6.18 -7.29 -13.24
CA ILE A 104 6.22 -6.34 -12.12
C ILE A 104 6.43 -7.13 -10.83
N ARG A 105 7.52 -6.86 -10.11
CA ARG A 105 7.92 -7.65 -8.96
C ARG A 105 8.12 -6.78 -7.72
N TYR A 106 7.61 -7.24 -6.59
CA TYR A 106 7.84 -6.60 -5.29
C TYR A 106 9.30 -6.64 -4.86
N ASP A 107 10.03 -7.71 -5.16
CA ASP A 107 11.43 -7.89 -4.79
C ASP A 107 12.42 -7.05 -5.62
N SER A 108 11.92 -6.28 -6.60
CA SER A 108 12.72 -5.29 -7.33
C SER A 108 13.25 -4.15 -6.44
N MET A 109 12.57 -3.88 -5.33
CA MET A 109 12.96 -2.87 -4.35
C MET A 109 13.02 -3.47 -2.95
N GLN A 110 14.03 -3.13 -2.16
CA GLN A 110 14.15 -3.60 -0.78
C GLN A 110 13.27 -2.79 0.18
N LEU A 111 13.09 -1.51 -0.09
CA LEU A 111 12.11 -0.62 0.55
C LEU A 111 11.35 0.12 -0.55
N MET A 112 10.17 0.64 -0.24
CA MET A 112 9.30 1.34 -1.21
C MET A 112 8.82 0.44 -2.36
N GLU A 113 8.77 -0.86 -2.13
CA GLU A 113 8.28 -1.85 -3.08
C GLU A 113 6.81 -1.61 -3.47
N ASP A 114 6.02 -1.08 -2.53
CA ASP A 114 4.64 -0.66 -2.72
C ASP A 114 4.52 0.52 -3.72
N TYR A 115 5.42 1.50 -3.62
CA TYR A 115 5.49 2.60 -4.60
C TYR A 115 5.89 2.08 -5.98
N TYR A 116 6.95 1.24 -6.01
CA TYR A 116 7.45 0.68 -7.26
C TYR A 116 6.35 -0.06 -8.02
N VAL A 117 5.65 -0.99 -7.35
CA VAL A 117 4.57 -1.76 -7.96
C VAL A 117 3.44 -0.84 -8.44
N THR A 118 3.02 0.12 -7.62
CA THR A 118 1.98 1.09 -7.99
C THR A 118 2.36 1.89 -9.24
N LEU A 119 3.58 2.42 -9.29
CA LEU A 119 4.07 3.21 -10.43
C LEU A 119 4.21 2.37 -11.70
N LYS A 120 4.75 1.15 -11.58
CA LYS A 120 4.84 0.22 -12.72
C LYS A 120 3.47 -0.11 -13.31
N LEU A 121 2.46 -0.32 -12.48
CA LEU A 121 1.08 -0.54 -12.94
C LEU A 121 0.54 0.70 -13.66
N PHE A 122 0.73 1.90 -13.11
CA PHE A 122 0.29 3.15 -13.75
C PHE A 122 0.94 3.37 -15.12
N LEU A 123 2.24 3.09 -15.26
CA LEU A 123 2.93 3.17 -16.56
C LEU A 123 2.42 2.15 -17.59
N LYS A 124 1.72 1.11 -17.14
CA LYS A 124 1.01 0.16 -18.02
C LYS A 124 -0.44 0.56 -18.27
N GLY A 125 -0.86 1.74 -17.84
CA GLY A 125 -2.25 2.19 -17.93
C GLY A 125 -3.21 1.47 -16.98
N ILE A 126 -2.69 0.77 -15.98
CA ILE A 126 -3.47 0.01 -15.00
C ILE A 126 -3.64 0.88 -13.75
N GLY A 127 -4.81 1.48 -13.63
CA GLY A 127 -5.19 2.28 -12.47
C GLY A 127 -5.47 1.42 -11.22
N ASN A 128 -5.54 2.08 -10.08
CA ASN A 128 -5.94 1.46 -8.82
C ASN A 128 -7.16 2.12 -8.19
N ALA A 129 -7.79 1.41 -7.26
CA ALA A 129 -8.85 1.91 -6.41
C ALA A 129 -8.45 1.82 -4.94
N VAL A 130 -8.66 2.90 -4.18
CA VAL A 130 -8.39 2.95 -2.74
C VAL A 130 -9.67 3.28 -1.99
N ILE A 131 -10.09 2.39 -1.14
CA ILE A 131 -11.26 2.55 -0.27
C ILE A 131 -10.92 3.59 0.80
N VAL A 132 -11.76 4.60 1.00
CA VAL A 132 -11.53 5.71 1.93
C VAL A 132 -12.59 5.83 3.03
N ASP A 133 -13.67 5.11 2.94
CA ASP A 133 -14.64 4.95 4.04
C ASP A 133 -14.22 3.89 5.06
N TRP A 134 -13.20 3.13 4.74
CA TRP A 134 -12.47 2.23 5.61
C TRP A 134 -10.99 2.62 5.64
N THR A 135 -10.35 2.44 6.79
CA THR A 135 -8.94 2.75 6.94
C THR A 135 -8.23 1.68 7.74
N TRP A 136 -6.96 1.53 7.48
CA TRP A 136 -6.07 0.79 8.36
C TRP A 136 -5.24 1.75 9.24
N ASP A 137 -4.86 1.27 10.42
CA ASP A 137 -3.96 1.92 11.35
C ASP A 137 -2.96 0.88 11.85
N GLN A 138 -1.72 1.28 12.07
CA GLN A 138 -0.63 0.42 12.52
C GLN A 138 0.03 1.07 13.73
N ARG A 139 0.45 0.29 14.70
CA ARG A 139 1.28 0.82 15.79
C ARG A 139 2.55 1.38 15.18
N GLY A 140 2.87 2.64 15.51
CA GLY A 140 3.96 3.37 14.87
C GLY A 140 5.25 2.55 14.79
N ALA A 141 5.85 2.51 13.62
CA ALA A 141 7.04 1.72 13.29
C ALA A 141 8.28 2.02 14.16
N SER A 142 8.27 3.11 14.93
CA SER A 142 9.38 3.53 15.79
C SER A 142 9.51 2.77 17.12
N GLY A 143 8.62 1.82 17.41
CA GLY A 143 8.62 1.07 18.69
C GLY A 143 8.44 -0.44 18.57
N ALA A 144 8.14 -0.96 17.38
CA ALA A 144 7.96 -2.39 17.17
C ALA A 144 9.31 -3.09 16.93
N LYS A 145 9.58 -4.14 17.70
CA LYS A 145 10.71 -5.04 17.44
C LYS A 145 10.26 -6.01 16.36
N GLY A 146 10.86 -5.95 15.15
CA GLY A 146 10.58 -6.88 14.05
C GLY A 146 10.29 -6.20 12.71
N GLY A 147 10.05 -6.99 11.67
CA GLY A 147 9.74 -6.52 10.32
C GLY A 147 10.85 -5.65 9.72
N CYS A 148 10.47 -4.63 8.98
CA CYS A 148 11.42 -3.71 8.33
C CYS A 148 12.28 -2.91 9.31
N SER A 149 11.89 -2.79 10.59
CA SER A 149 12.64 -2.03 11.58
C SER A 149 14.02 -2.61 11.89
N THR A 150 14.25 -3.89 11.61
CA THR A 150 15.51 -4.58 11.86
C THR A 150 16.64 -4.21 10.90
N TYR A 151 16.30 -3.79 9.67
CA TYR A 151 17.29 -3.46 8.62
C TYR A 151 17.09 -2.06 8.03
N ARG A 152 15.97 -1.42 8.29
CA ARG A 152 15.68 -0.08 7.78
C ARG A 152 16.51 0.97 8.51
N ASN A 153 17.38 1.64 7.79
CA ASN A 153 18.18 2.77 8.26
C ASN A 153 18.11 3.93 7.26
N ALA A 154 18.69 5.07 7.62
CA ALA A 154 18.66 6.27 6.78
C ALA A 154 19.38 6.06 5.44
N GLU A 155 20.51 5.36 5.45
CA GLU A 155 21.31 5.09 4.25
C GLU A 155 20.56 4.21 3.25
N LEU A 156 20.00 3.10 3.71
CA LEU A 156 19.17 2.23 2.88
C LEU A 156 17.93 2.97 2.34
N GLN A 157 17.29 3.79 3.17
CA GLN A 157 16.14 4.59 2.78
C GLN A 157 16.52 5.56 1.65
N GLU A 158 17.67 6.23 1.75
CA GLU A 158 18.18 7.14 0.72
C GLU A 158 18.55 6.39 -0.56
N GLN A 159 19.26 5.28 -0.44
CA GLN A 159 19.64 4.45 -1.58
C GLN A 159 18.40 3.99 -2.37
N GLN A 160 17.37 3.50 -1.68
CA GLN A 160 16.16 3.03 -2.33
C GLN A 160 15.32 4.20 -2.90
N ALA A 161 15.32 5.36 -2.26
CA ALA A 161 14.68 6.56 -2.79
C ALA A 161 15.36 7.04 -4.10
N ARG A 162 16.69 7.02 -4.16
CA ARG A 162 17.46 7.33 -5.38
C ARG A 162 17.14 6.32 -6.49
N LYS A 163 17.20 5.04 -6.20
CA LYS A 163 16.85 3.97 -7.14
C LYS A 163 15.44 4.15 -7.71
N LEU A 164 14.46 4.48 -6.86
CA LEU A 164 13.09 4.73 -7.31
C LEU A 164 13.00 5.96 -8.21
N SER A 165 13.72 7.03 -7.90
CA SER A 165 13.75 8.24 -8.73
C SER A 165 14.45 8.02 -10.07
N GLU A 166 15.51 7.22 -10.12
CA GLU A 166 16.19 6.83 -11.36
C GLU A 166 15.32 5.95 -12.26
N GLU A 167 14.54 5.04 -11.65
CA GLU A 167 13.59 4.19 -12.38
C GLU A 167 12.38 4.97 -12.94
N PHE A 168 11.97 6.08 -12.26
CA PHE A 168 10.80 6.87 -12.62
C PHE A 168 11.12 8.37 -12.65
N PRO A 169 12.05 8.85 -13.51
CA PRO A 169 12.56 10.22 -13.45
C PRO A 169 11.49 11.30 -13.70
N ASP A 170 10.48 10.99 -14.51
CA ASP A 170 9.38 11.92 -14.81
C ASP A 170 8.27 11.93 -13.75
N HIS A 171 8.28 10.96 -12.82
CA HIS A 171 7.18 10.74 -11.88
C HIS A 171 7.60 10.85 -10.41
N VAL A 172 8.88 10.69 -10.12
CA VAL A 172 9.40 10.67 -8.75
C VAL A 172 10.46 11.74 -8.57
N LYS A 173 10.24 12.64 -7.60
CA LYS A 173 11.21 13.64 -7.18
C LYS A 173 11.78 13.29 -5.82
N LEU A 174 13.10 13.43 -5.68
CA LEU A 174 13.75 13.37 -4.38
C LEU A 174 13.57 14.71 -3.66
N VAL A 175 13.20 14.66 -2.39
CA VAL A 175 13.09 15.82 -1.52
C VAL A 175 13.80 15.54 -0.20
N GLU A 176 14.67 16.47 0.21
CA GLU A 176 15.20 16.47 1.56
C GLU A 176 14.10 16.82 2.54
N LYS A 177 13.97 16.04 3.59
CA LYS A 177 12.98 16.28 4.63
C LYS A 177 13.54 15.95 5.99
N THR A 178 13.63 16.96 6.83
CA THR A 178 13.83 16.79 8.27
C THR A 178 12.48 16.49 8.92
N THR A 179 12.35 15.39 9.62
CA THR A 179 11.14 15.07 10.37
C THR A 179 11.25 15.57 11.80
N LYS A 180 10.11 15.90 12.45
CA LYS A 180 10.05 16.29 13.87
C LYS A 180 10.61 15.24 14.82
N THR A 181 10.77 14.01 14.36
CA THR A 181 11.32 12.86 15.09
C THR A 181 12.82 12.66 14.89
N GLY A 182 13.53 13.64 14.28
CA GLY A 182 14.97 13.55 14.05
C GLY A 182 15.39 12.61 12.93
N TRP A 183 14.46 12.07 12.14
CA TRP A 183 14.80 11.34 10.92
C TRP A 183 15.17 12.35 9.83
N GLU A 184 16.47 12.49 9.62
CA GLU A 184 17.03 13.19 8.47
C GLU A 184 17.19 12.19 7.32
N GLY A 185 16.89 12.61 6.10
CA GLY A 185 17.11 11.80 4.91
C GLY A 185 16.20 12.15 3.74
N MET A 186 16.55 11.64 2.58
CA MET A 186 15.78 11.84 1.36
C MET A 186 14.49 11.02 1.37
N LYS A 187 13.43 11.64 0.91
CA LYS A 187 12.13 11.00 0.66
C LYS A 187 11.71 11.24 -0.78
N THR A 188 10.95 10.31 -1.29
CA THR A 188 10.27 10.46 -2.59
C THR A 188 8.97 11.24 -2.42
N ARG A 189 8.65 12.07 -3.39
CA ARG A 189 7.37 12.76 -3.56
C ARG A 189 6.84 12.50 -4.97
#